data_70735df74aed8b2733f4bdfbceb94a95
#
_entry.id   70735df74aed8b2733f4bdfbceb94a95
#
_cell.length_a   1.000
_cell.length_b   1.000
_cell.length_c   1.000
_cell.angle_alpha   90.00
_cell.angle_beta   90.00
_cell.angle_gamma   90.00
#
_symmetry.space_group_name_H-M   'P 1'
#
loop_
_entity.id
_entity.type
_entity.pdbx_description
1 polymer ?
#
loop_
_entity_poly.entity_id
_entity_poly.type
_entity_poly.pdbx_seq_one_letter_code
_entity_poly.pdbx_strand_id
1 'polypeptide(L)'
;MQQFTMGEMQEMQKALQEKYKHKWEPICPEIGQNKLLWMIGETGEVIDIVKKNGGDVACADEKIRHDLVEEMADVLMYFNDVMLCYGITEEEMKQAYTEKFERNMTRW
;
A
#
# COMPACT_ATOMS: atom_id res chain seq x y z
N MET A 1 -18.61 -2.77 -5.22
CA MET A 1 -17.71 -1.62 -5.01
C MET A 1 -17.86 -0.67 -6.17
N GLN A 2 -18.22 0.57 -5.90
CA GLN A 2 -18.47 1.56 -6.93
C GLN A 2 -17.30 2.46 -7.18
N GLN A 3 -16.47 2.66 -6.18
CA GLN A 3 -15.27 3.44 -6.25
C GLN A 3 -14.18 2.69 -5.54
N PHE A 4 -12.96 2.96 -5.93
CA PHE A 4 -11.82 2.36 -5.26
C PHE A 4 -11.12 3.46 -4.46
N THR A 5 -11.56 3.65 -3.23
CA THR A 5 -11.04 4.67 -2.33
C THR A 5 -10.15 4.03 -1.27
N MET A 6 -9.37 4.87 -0.60
CA MET A 6 -8.54 4.38 0.51
C MET A 6 -9.42 3.79 1.62
N GLY A 7 -10.59 4.39 1.87
CA GLY A 7 -11.52 3.84 2.84
C GLY A 7 -11.99 2.44 2.47
N GLU A 8 -12.25 2.19 1.20
CA GLU A 8 -12.62 0.85 0.75
C GLU A 8 -11.48 -0.13 0.87
N MET A 9 -10.25 0.30 0.56
CA MET A 9 -9.06 -0.54 0.76
C MET A 9 -8.93 -0.94 2.22
N GLN A 10 -9.15 0.00 3.14
CA GLN A 10 -9.08 -0.28 4.58
C GLN A 10 -10.15 -1.27 5.01
N GLU A 11 -11.36 -1.17 4.46
CA GLU A 11 -12.42 -2.12 4.77
C GLU A 11 -12.04 -3.53 4.29
N MET A 12 -11.42 -3.63 3.11
CA MET A 12 -10.92 -4.92 2.62
C MET A 12 -9.84 -5.48 3.54
N GLN A 13 -8.92 -4.64 4.00
CA GLN A 13 -7.86 -5.08 4.91
C GLN A 13 -8.44 -5.54 6.25
N LYS A 14 -9.45 -4.85 6.77
CA LYS A 14 -10.12 -5.28 7.98
C LYS A 14 -10.75 -6.66 7.81
N ALA A 15 -11.36 -6.91 6.66
CA ALA A 15 -11.97 -8.20 6.35
C ALA A 15 -10.92 -9.32 6.33
N LEU A 16 -9.78 -9.06 5.70
CA LEU A 16 -8.68 -10.03 5.66
C LEU A 16 -8.13 -10.29 7.07
N GLN A 17 -7.93 -9.23 7.86
CA GLN A 17 -7.42 -9.37 9.22
C GLN A 17 -8.40 -10.17 10.08
N GLU A 18 -9.68 -9.95 9.94
CA GLU A 18 -10.68 -10.71 10.69
C GLU A 18 -10.67 -12.18 10.28
N LYS A 19 -10.57 -12.46 8.99
CA LYS A 19 -10.55 -13.82 8.47
C LYS A 19 -9.35 -14.61 8.99
N TYR A 20 -8.17 -13.96 9.07
CA TYR A 20 -6.93 -14.63 9.44
C TYR A 20 -6.41 -14.26 10.82
N LYS A 21 -7.27 -13.77 11.69
CA LYS A 21 -6.87 -13.28 13.02
C LYS A 21 -6.18 -14.33 13.90
N HIS A 22 -6.36 -15.61 13.59
CA HIS A 22 -5.70 -16.69 14.32
C HIS A 22 -4.27 -16.97 13.83
N LYS A 23 -3.92 -16.42 12.66
CA LYS A 23 -2.62 -16.66 12.02
C LYS A 23 -1.78 -15.40 11.91
N TRP A 24 -2.42 -14.26 11.79
CA TRP A 24 -1.73 -13.00 11.52
C TRP A 24 -1.62 -12.17 12.79
N GLU A 25 -0.57 -11.35 12.83
CA GLU A 25 -0.41 -10.40 13.92
C GLU A 25 -1.58 -9.41 13.94
N PRO A 26 -2.02 -8.99 15.14
CA PRO A 26 -3.16 -8.09 15.23
C PRO A 26 -2.85 -6.70 14.67
N ILE A 27 -3.92 -5.97 14.34
CA ILE A 27 -3.80 -4.57 13.93
C ILE A 27 -3.79 -3.73 15.21
N CYS A 28 -2.62 -3.25 15.57
CA CYS A 28 -2.45 -2.40 16.76
C CYS A 28 -1.15 -1.60 16.59
N PRO A 29 -0.98 -0.51 17.36
CA PRO A 29 0.21 0.34 17.19
C PRO A 29 1.54 -0.40 17.35
N GLU A 30 1.58 -1.40 18.23
CA GLU A 30 2.80 -2.17 18.49
C GLU A 30 3.25 -2.96 17.25
N ILE A 31 2.33 -3.29 16.36
CA ILE A 31 2.64 -4.08 15.17
C ILE A 31 2.89 -3.18 13.94
N GLY A 32 2.60 -1.88 14.04
CA GLY A 32 2.76 -0.97 12.92
C GLY A 32 4.16 -0.98 12.32
N GLN A 33 5.19 -1.04 13.15
CA GLN A 33 6.57 -1.09 12.66
C GLN A 33 6.84 -2.36 11.85
N ASN A 34 6.30 -3.50 12.30
CA ASN A 34 6.43 -4.74 11.54
C ASN A 34 5.78 -4.63 10.17
N LYS A 35 4.61 -4.01 10.11
CA LYS A 35 3.93 -3.80 8.83
C LYS A 35 4.73 -2.89 7.90
N LEU A 36 5.39 -1.86 8.44
CA LEU A 36 6.27 -1.00 7.66
C LEU A 36 7.45 -1.78 7.09
N LEU A 37 8.04 -2.67 7.89
CA LEU A 37 9.16 -3.51 7.42
C LEU A 37 8.71 -4.45 6.32
N TRP A 38 7.54 -5.06 6.46
CA TRP A 38 6.97 -5.92 5.42
C TRP A 38 6.70 -5.11 4.15
N MET A 39 6.21 -3.88 4.29
CA MET A 39 5.97 -3.00 3.15
C MET A 39 7.25 -2.70 2.38
N ILE A 40 8.35 -2.46 3.10
CA ILE A 40 9.66 -2.25 2.47
C ILE A 40 10.07 -3.49 1.68
N GLY A 41 9.84 -4.69 2.25
CA GLY A 41 10.13 -5.95 1.57
C GLY A 41 9.35 -6.08 0.27
N GLU A 42 8.07 -5.77 0.29
CA GLU A 42 7.22 -5.82 -0.91
C GLU A 42 7.65 -4.76 -1.94
N THR A 43 8.09 -3.60 -1.47
CA THR A 43 8.63 -2.57 -2.36
C THR A 43 9.88 -3.09 -3.07
N GLY A 44 10.69 -3.89 -2.36
CA GLY A 44 11.84 -4.57 -2.96
C GLY A 44 11.43 -5.52 -4.08
N GLU A 45 10.32 -6.24 -3.91
CA GLU A 45 9.79 -7.11 -4.96
C GLU A 45 9.39 -6.32 -6.21
N VAL A 46 8.80 -5.13 -6.03
CA VAL A 46 8.47 -4.24 -7.14
C VAL A 46 9.75 -3.82 -7.88
N ILE A 47 10.76 -3.41 -7.12
CA ILE A 47 12.04 -2.99 -7.67
C ILE A 47 12.68 -4.12 -8.48
N ASP A 48 12.63 -5.35 -7.96
CA ASP A 48 13.22 -6.51 -8.63
C ASP A 48 12.59 -6.77 -10.00
N ILE A 49 11.29 -6.62 -10.10
CA ILE A 49 10.60 -6.82 -11.38
C ILE A 49 11.11 -5.83 -12.42
N VAL A 50 11.18 -4.55 -12.06
CA VAL A 50 11.61 -3.50 -12.97
C VAL A 50 13.11 -3.65 -13.28
N LYS A 51 13.91 -3.94 -12.27
CA LYS A 51 15.36 -4.10 -12.43
C LYS A 51 15.68 -5.28 -13.34
N LYS A 52 14.97 -6.39 -13.18
CA LYS A 52 15.21 -7.61 -13.93
C LYS A 52 14.75 -7.50 -15.39
N ASN A 53 13.65 -6.83 -15.64
CA ASN A 53 12.99 -6.81 -16.94
C ASN A 53 13.16 -5.50 -17.71
N GLY A 54 13.43 -4.41 -17.02
CA GLY A 54 13.49 -3.07 -17.62
C GLY A 54 12.13 -2.40 -17.64
N GLY A 55 12.12 -1.08 -17.63
CA GLY A 55 10.89 -0.29 -17.58
C GLY A 55 10.00 -0.47 -18.80
N ASP A 56 10.60 -0.53 -19.98
CA ASP A 56 9.83 -0.69 -21.22
C ASP A 56 9.09 -2.02 -21.26
N VAL A 57 9.74 -3.09 -20.83
CA VAL A 57 9.13 -4.43 -20.78
C VAL A 57 8.03 -4.45 -19.73
N ALA A 58 8.26 -3.82 -18.58
CA ALA A 58 7.25 -3.75 -17.53
C ALA A 58 5.99 -3.01 -17.99
N CYS A 59 6.12 -2.08 -18.93
CA CYS A 59 4.97 -1.38 -19.50
C CYS A 59 4.27 -2.20 -20.60
N ALA A 60 5.02 -2.92 -21.40
CA ALA A 60 4.52 -3.50 -22.64
C ALA A 60 4.17 -4.99 -22.58
N ASP A 61 4.89 -5.77 -21.78
CA ASP A 61 4.65 -7.20 -21.67
C ASP A 61 3.50 -7.46 -20.70
N GLU A 62 2.47 -8.16 -21.16
CA GLU A 62 1.26 -8.39 -20.37
C GLU A 62 1.54 -9.09 -19.05
N LYS A 63 2.35 -10.14 -19.09
CA LYS A 63 2.64 -10.93 -17.89
C LYS A 63 3.46 -10.12 -16.88
N ILE A 64 4.51 -9.45 -17.36
CA ILE A 64 5.37 -8.65 -16.47
C ILE A 64 4.60 -7.48 -15.89
N ARG A 65 3.75 -6.84 -16.70
CA ARG A 65 2.90 -5.76 -16.21
C ARG A 65 1.94 -6.26 -15.13
N HIS A 66 1.32 -7.42 -15.35
CA HIS A 66 0.43 -8.00 -14.36
C HIS A 66 1.17 -8.27 -13.05
N ASP A 67 2.36 -8.86 -13.13
CA ASP A 67 3.18 -9.15 -11.95
C ASP A 67 3.56 -7.87 -11.22
N LEU A 68 3.92 -6.83 -11.97
CA LEU A 68 4.28 -5.53 -11.40
C LEU A 68 3.10 -4.92 -10.64
N VAL A 69 1.93 -4.89 -11.26
CA VAL A 69 0.73 -4.31 -10.63
C VAL A 69 0.35 -5.11 -9.39
N GLU A 70 0.45 -6.43 -9.45
CA GLU A 70 0.14 -7.30 -8.31
C GLU A 70 1.06 -7.03 -7.12
N GLU A 71 2.37 -6.89 -7.37
CA GLU A 71 3.30 -6.57 -6.30
C GLU A 71 3.08 -5.16 -5.75
N MET A 72 2.70 -4.21 -6.61
CA MET A 72 2.35 -2.86 -6.14
C MET A 72 1.09 -2.89 -5.28
N ALA A 73 0.14 -3.78 -5.60
CA ALA A 73 -1.04 -3.96 -4.77
C ALA A 73 -0.66 -4.45 -3.38
N ASP A 74 0.33 -5.35 -3.27
CA ASP A 74 0.81 -5.82 -1.97
C ASP A 74 1.39 -4.67 -1.16
N VAL A 75 2.16 -3.78 -1.78
CA VAL A 75 2.71 -2.60 -1.10
C VAL A 75 1.56 -1.74 -0.57
N LEU A 76 0.54 -1.51 -1.39
CA LEU A 76 -0.59 -0.68 -1.01
C LEU A 76 -1.41 -1.32 0.10
N MET A 77 -1.55 -2.65 0.08
CA MET A 77 -2.22 -3.38 1.16
C MET A 77 -1.49 -3.19 2.49
N TYR A 78 -0.17 -3.33 2.50
CA TYR A 78 0.61 -3.10 3.72
C TYR A 78 0.54 -1.64 4.15
N PHE A 79 0.54 -0.70 3.21
CA PHE A 79 0.39 0.71 3.56
C PHE A 79 -0.91 0.95 4.32
N ASN A 80 -2.00 0.36 3.85
CA ASN A 80 -3.30 0.48 4.53
C ASN A 80 -3.31 -0.24 5.87
N ASP A 81 -2.61 -1.37 5.99
CA ASP A 81 -2.42 -2.02 7.30
C ASP A 81 -1.73 -1.10 8.29
N VAL A 82 -0.69 -0.38 7.84
CA VAL A 82 0.02 0.58 8.68
C VAL A 82 -0.93 1.67 9.16
N MET A 83 -1.74 2.22 8.25
CA MET A 83 -2.72 3.23 8.63
C MET A 83 -3.67 2.69 9.69
N LEU A 84 -4.15 1.46 9.51
CA LEU A 84 -5.05 0.83 10.47
C LEU A 84 -4.38 0.64 11.83
N CYS A 85 -3.11 0.24 11.83
CA CYS A 85 -2.36 0.05 13.08
C CYS A 85 -2.27 1.33 13.90
N TYR A 86 -2.16 2.47 13.24
CA TYR A 86 -2.02 3.76 13.92
C TYR A 86 -3.32 4.56 13.97
N GLY A 87 -4.42 3.97 13.53
CA GLY A 87 -5.73 4.64 13.56
C GLY A 87 -5.84 5.80 12.60
N ILE A 88 -5.07 5.80 11.52
CA ILE A 88 -5.10 6.88 10.53
C ILE A 88 -6.25 6.63 9.57
N THR A 89 -7.16 7.60 9.46
CA THR A 89 -8.33 7.50 8.61
C THR A 89 -8.06 8.04 7.20
N GLU A 90 -8.96 7.71 6.28
CA GLU A 90 -8.92 8.26 4.93
C GLU A 90 -8.97 9.79 4.95
N GLU A 91 -9.80 10.36 5.79
CA GLU A 91 -9.94 11.82 5.89
C GLU A 91 -8.67 12.47 6.37
N GLU A 92 -8.02 11.88 7.37
CA GLU A 92 -6.76 12.38 7.89
C GLU A 92 -5.67 12.33 6.82
N MET A 93 -5.61 11.23 6.09
CA MET A 93 -4.63 11.08 5.01
C MET A 93 -4.92 12.05 3.86
N LYS A 94 -6.18 12.22 3.50
CA LYS A 94 -6.58 13.15 2.46
C LYS A 94 -6.15 14.58 2.80
N GLN A 95 -6.37 14.99 4.04
CA GLN A 95 -5.98 16.33 4.47
C GLN A 95 -4.47 16.51 4.39
N ALA A 96 -3.71 15.57 4.91
CA ALA A 96 -2.25 15.65 4.90
C ALA A 96 -1.70 15.65 3.47
N TYR A 97 -2.24 14.80 2.62
CA TYR A 97 -1.81 14.69 1.23
C TYR A 97 -2.09 15.99 0.47
N THR A 98 -3.28 16.55 0.66
CA THR A 98 -3.68 17.78 -0.02
C THR A 98 -2.81 18.95 0.42
N GLU A 99 -2.55 19.06 1.72
CA GLU A 99 -1.69 20.13 2.24
C GLU A 99 -0.26 20.00 1.72
N LYS A 100 0.26 18.79 1.65
CA LYS A 100 1.59 18.55 1.09
C LYS A 100 1.62 18.93 -0.39
N PHE A 101 0.59 18.56 -1.12
CA PHE A 101 0.48 18.93 -2.53
C PHE A 101 0.53 20.44 -2.70
N GLU A 102 -0.27 21.17 -1.93
CA GLU A 102 -0.32 22.62 -2.04
C GLU A 102 1.03 23.28 -1.72
N ARG A 103 1.68 22.81 -0.67
CA ARG A 103 3.02 23.31 -0.33
C ARG A 103 4.02 23.02 -1.44
N ASN A 104 3.95 21.82 -2.01
CA ASN A 104 4.89 21.43 -3.06
C ASN A 104 4.67 22.23 -4.34
N MET A 105 3.45 22.70 -4.61
CA MET A 105 3.19 23.54 -5.78
C MET A 105 3.91 24.88 -5.72
N THR A 106 4.29 25.34 -4.53
CA THR A 106 4.96 26.63 -4.35
C THR A 106 6.39 26.51 -3.84
N ARG A 107 6.85 25.26 -3.60
CA ARG A 107 8.12 25.02 -2.91
C ARG A 107 9.34 25.10 -3.84
N TRP A 108 9.20 24.75 -5.10
CA TRP A 108 10.28 24.71 -6.09
C TRP A 108 10.11 25.72 -7.23
#